data_60403c89aa26bc438380ce4d80813534
#
_entry.id   60403c89aa26bc438380ce4d80813534
#
_cell.length_a   1.000
_cell.length_b   1.000
_cell.length_c   1.000
_cell.angle_alpha   90.00
_cell.angle_beta   90.00
_cell.angle_gamma   90.00
#
_symmetry.space_group_name_H-M   'P 1'
#
loop_
_entity.id
_entity.type
_entity.pdbx_description
1 polymer ?
#
loop_
_entity_poly.entity_id
_entity_poly.type
_entity_poly.pdbx_seq_one_letter_code
_entity_poly.pdbx_strand_id
1 'polypeptide(L)'
;SSGNSASATQTITVVDTTAPVIVTPENIISNATSKLNNIVELEQISAIDSISTVQITNNAPSYYEFGDTIVTWTATDSSGNSASATQTITVVDTTAPVITPPQNIIVDAENTETFLEIGSASIIDIIDDNPIITNDAPTTFPLGDTIVTWTATDRFGNSSFSLQTIS
;
A
#
# COMPACT_ATOMS: atom_id res chain seq x y z
N SER A 1 -68.65 -20.54 52.33
CA SER A 1 -68.11 -19.97 51.10
C SER A 1 -66.99 -20.84 50.63
N SER A 2 -67.16 -21.60 49.59
CA SER A 2 -66.12 -22.35 48.89
C SER A 2 -65.28 -21.32 48.10
N GLY A 3 -64.08 -21.09 48.58
CA GLY A 3 -63.17 -20.16 47.93
C GLY A 3 -62.58 -20.76 46.66
N ASN A 4 -63.34 -20.82 45.61
CA ASN A 4 -62.85 -21.29 44.28
C ASN A 4 -62.11 -20.15 43.64
N SER A 5 -60.84 -20.40 43.19
CA SER A 5 -60.04 -19.44 42.46
C SER A 5 -59.62 -20.06 41.12
N ALA A 6 -59.50 -19.22 40.11
CA ALA A 6 -58.90 -19.57 38.81
C ALA A 6 -57.73 -18.60 38.56
N SER A 7 -56.66 -19.11 37.97
CA SER A 7 -55.52 -18.33 37.58
C SER A 7 -55.19 -18.58 36.10
N ALA A 8 -54.72 -17.56 35.44
CA ALA A 8 -54.14 -17.66 34.11
C ALA A 8 -52.74 -17.05 34.11
N THR A 9 -51.84 -17.57 33.30
CA THR A 9 -50.49 -17.08 33.16
C THR A 9 -50.31 -16.47 31.78
N GLN A 10 -49.56 -15.36 31.72
CA GLN A 10 -49.12 -14.73 30.49
C GLN A 10 -47.61 -14.69 30.51
N THR A 11 -46.97 -15.07 29.43
CA THR A 11 -45.52 -14.90 29.23
C THR A 11 -45.29 -13.63 28.45
N ILE A 12 -44.44 -12.74 28.97
CA ILE A 12 -43.97 -11.56 28.29
C ILE A 12 -42.47 -11.76 28.04
N THR A 13 -42.08 -11.67 26.78
CA THR A 13 -40.65 -11.78 26.37
C THR A 13 -40.20 -10.38 25.94
N VAL A 14 -39.15 -9.89 26.57
CA VAL A 14 -38.45 -8.66 26.14
C VAL A 14 -37.20 -9.10 25.39
N VAL A 15 -37.07 -8.62 24.17
CA VAL A 15 -35.96 -8.98 23.28
C VAL A 15 -35.22 -7.74 22.85
N ASP A 16 -33.91 -7.85 22.69
CA ASP A 16 -33.10 -6.85 22.05
C ASP A 16 -33.08 -7.07 20.53
N THR A 17 -33.49 -6.05 19.78
CA THR A 17 -33.54 -6.05 18.30
C THR A 17 -32.68 -4.91 17.72
N THR A 18 -31.92 -4.24 18.54
CA THR A 18 -31.12 -3.09 18.15
C THR A 18 -29.72 -3.57 17.77
N ALA A 19 -29.24 -3.20 16.58
CA ALA A 19 -27.87 -3.50 16.16
C ALA A 19 -26.88 -2.54 16.82
N PRO A 20 -25.63 -3.00 17.07
CA PRO A 20 -24.56 -2.15 17.57
C PRO A 20 -24.27 -0.97 16.66
N VAL A 21 -23.79 0.13 17.25
CA VAL A 21 -23.25 1.27 16.50
C VAL A 21 -21.75 1.07 16.35
N ILE A 22 -21.30 0.88 15.11
CA ILE A 22 -19.90 0.67 14.77
C ILE A 22 -19.26 2.00 14.35
N VAL A 23 -18.04 2.28 14.86
CA VAL A 23 -17.24 3.41 14.41
C VAL A 23 -16.56 3.02 13.10
N THR A 24 -16.84 3.77 12.02
CA THR A 24 -16.21 3.52 10.71
C THR A 24 -14.70 3.79 10.79
N PRO A 25 -13.85 2.81 10.45
CA PRO A 25 -12.40 3.01 10.45
C PRO A 25 -11.97 3.91 9.28
N GLU A 26 -10.87 4.61 9.46
CA GLU A 26 -10.25 5.38 8.38
C GLU A 26 -9.56 4.44 7.38
N ASN A 27 -9.51 4.87 6.10
CA ASN A 27 -8.78 4.14 5.08
C ASN A 27 -7.28 4.23 5.32
N ILE A 28 -6.53 3.18 4.92
CA ILE A 28 -5.08 3.10 5.08
C ILE A 28 -4.44 3.09 3.70
N ILE A 29 -3.40 3.91 3.54
CA ILE A 29 -2.49 3.85 2.40
C ILE A 29 -1.14 3.36 2.92
N SER A 30 -0.63 2.27 2.36
CA SER A 30 0.63 1.65 2.75
C SER A 30 1.56 1.55 1.54
N ASN A 31 2.86 1.79 1.76
CA ASN A 31 3.85 1.57 0.70
C ASN A 31 4.10 0.07 0.53
N ALA A 32 4.19 -0.36 -0.72
CA ALA A 32 4.48 -1.74 -1.07
C ALA A 32 5.92 -2.11 -0.68
N THR A 33 6.08 -3.23 0.00
CA THR A 33 7.37 -3.83 0.34
C THR A 33 7.63 -5.11 -0.47
N SER A 34 6.63 -5.55 -1.22
CA SER A 34 6.64 -6.77 -2.03
C SER A 34 5.57 -6.67 -3.12
N LYS A 35 5.76 -7.39 -4.23
CA LYS A 35 4.77 -7.47 -5.32
C LYS A 35 3.45 -8.13 -4.91
N LEU A 36 3.46 -9.08 -3.97
CA LEU A 36 2.31 -9.92 -3.66
C LEU A 36 1.95 -10.00 -2.17
N ASN A 37 2.92 -9.83 -1.28
CA ASN A 37 2.75 -10.16 0.14
C ASN A 37 3.08 -8.95 1.01
N ASN A 38 2.22 -7.94 0.99
CA ASN A 38 2.37 -6.77 1.85
C ASN A 38 1.60 -7.01 3.15
N ILE A 39 2.23 -6.69 4.27
CA ILE A 39 1.60 -6.76 5.59
C ILE A 39 1.16 -5.35 5.97
N VAL A 40 -0.13 -5.21 6.29
CA VAL A 40 -0.69 -3.96 6.83
C VAL A 40 -1.37 -4.30 8.14
N GLU A 41 -0.93 -3.68 9.21
CA GLU A 41 -1.55 -3.84 10.51
C GLU A 41 -2.80 -2.96 10.59
N LEU A 42 -3.92 -3.58 11.00
CA LEU A 42 -5.18 -2.88 11.19
C LEU A 42 -5.34 -2.52 12.66
N GLU A 43 -5.69 -1.27 12.92
CA GLU A 43 -6.07 -0.84 14.26
C GLU A 43 -7.41 -1.44 14.64
N GLN A 44 -7.56 -1.74 15.94
CA GLN A 44 -8.81 -2.27 16.46
C GLN A 44 -9.85 -1.14 16.53
N ILE A 45 -10.99 -1.35 15.87
CA ILE A 45 -12.09 -0.39 15.87
C ILE A 45 -12.99 -0.60 17.11
N SER A 46 -13.85 0.36 17.36
CA SER A 46 -14.83 0.28 18.45
C SER A 46 -16.25 0.17 17.93
N ALA A 47 -17.08 -0.56 18.67
CA ALA A 47 -18.52 -0.59 18.50
C ALA A 47 -19.18 -0.63 19.85
N ILE A 48 -20.36 -0.02 19.95
CA ILE A 48 -21.13 0.05 21.20
C ILE A 48 -22.57 -0.39 20.93
N ASP A 49 -23.13 -1.06 21.91
CA ASP A 49 -24.55 -1.32 22.02
C ASP A 49 -25.05 -0.86 23.41
N SER A 50 -26.31 -0.43 23.49
CA SER A 50 -26.88 0.13 24.73
C SER A 50 -27.31 -0.93 25.74
N ILE A 51 -27.46 -2.19 25.29
CA ILE A 51 -28.08 -3.27 26.08
C ILE A 51 -27.08 -4.41 26.31
N SER A 52 -26.20 -4.69 25.34
CA SER A 52 -25.41 -5.89 25.37
C SER A 52 -23.92 -5.66 24.99
N THR A 53 -23.10 -6.65 25.29
CA THR A 53 -21.69 -6.67 24.86
C THR A 53 -21.58 -6.95 23.37
N VAL A 54 -20.58 -6.32 22.73
CA VAL A 54 -20.35 -6.41 21.27
C VAL A 54 -19.08 -7.17 20.99
N GLN A 55 -19.16 -8.11 20.04
CA GLN A 55 -18.02 -8.78 19.44
C GLN A 55 -17.74 -8.17 18.07
N ILE A 56 -16.46 -7.84 17.80
CA ILE A 56 -16.02 -7.29 16.51
C ILE A 56 -15.15 -8.31 15.79
N THR A 57 -15.44 -8.53 14.51
CA THR A 57 -14.67 -9.37 13.59
C THR A 57 -14.42 -8.63 12.30
N ASN A 58 -13.46 -9.08 11.50
CA ASN A 58 -13.24 -8.58 10.15
C ASN A 58 -12.83 -9.73 9.20
N ASN A 59 -12.85 -9.45 7.91
CA ASN A 59 -12.47 -10.37 6.84
C ASN A 59 -11.09 -10.02 6.22
N ALA A 60 -10.23 -9.30 6.95
CA ALA A 60 -8.92 -8.90 6.46
C ALA A 60 -8.09 -10.13 6.05
N PRO A 61 -7.43 -10.10 4.89
CA PRO A 61 -6.51 -11.15 4.48
C PRO A 61 -5.21 -11.08 5.31
N SER A 62 -4.44 -12.16 5.31
CA SER A 62 -3.11 -12.17 5.96
C SER A 62 -2.07 -11.32 5.22
N TYR A 63 -2.28 -11.10 3.93
CA TYR A 63 -1.42 -10.29 3.05
C TYR A 63 -2.28 -9.50 2.09
N TYR A 64 -1.80 -8.32 1.75
CA TYR A 64 -2.46 -7.41 0.81
C TYR A 64 -1.71 -7.39 -0.51
N GLU A 65 -2.45 -7.51 -1.61
CA GLU A 65 -1.91 -7.32 -2.95
C GLU A 65 -1.76 -5.82 -3.25
N PHE A 66 -1.03 -5.50 -4.30
CA PHE A 66 -0.91 -4.13 -4.79
C PHE A 66 -2.27 -3.61 -5.28
N GLY A 67 -2.62 -2.38 -4.89
CA GLY A 67 -3.91 -1.74 -5.15
C GLY A 67 -4.85 -1.77 -3.95
N ASP A 68 -6.14 -1.72 -4.20
CA ASP A 68 -7.18 -1.57 -3.19
C ASP A 68 -7.72 -2.92 -2.72
N THR A 69 -7.82 -3.08 -1.41
CA THR A 69 -8.51 -4.18 -0.74
C THR A 69 -9.57 -3.61 0.20
N ILE A 70 -10.80 -4.09 0.07
CA ILE A 70 -11.90 -3.70 0.96
C ILE A 70 -11.98 -4.70 2.11
N VAL A 71 -11.79 -4.22 3.33
CA VAL A 71 -11.98 -4.95 4.57
C VAL A 71 -13.36 -4.61 5.14
N THR A 72 -14.17 -5.63 5.43
CA THR A 72 -15.46 -5.48 6.09
C THR A 72 -15.31 -5.84 7.57
N TRP A 73 -15.66 -4.89 8.41
CA TRP A 73 -15.77 -5.05 9.85
C TRP A 73 -17.20 -5.35 10.22
N THR A 74 -17.44 -6.31 11.09
CA THR A 74 -18.77 -6.69 11.57
C THR A 74 -18.77 -6.66 13.08
N ALA A 75 -19.73 -5.91 13.64
CA ALA A 75 -20.01 -5.86 15.06
C ALA A 75 -21.32 -6.63 15.32
N THR A 76 -21.27 -7.59 16.23
CA THR A 76 -22.42 -8.42 16.59
C THR A 76 -22.61 -8.38 18.10
N ASP A 77 -23.85 -8.14 18.53
CA ASP A 77 -24.22 -8.15 19.94
C ASP A 77 -24.52 -9.56 20.45
N SER A 78 -24.77 -9.70 21.77
CA SER A 78 -25.10 -10.99 22.38
C SER A 78 -26.48 -11.53 22.01
N SER A 79 -27.36 -10.70 21.43
CA SER A 79 -28.69 -11.06 20.93
C SER A 79 -28.70 -11.48 19.45
N GLY A 80 -27.53 -11.33 18.75
CA GLY A 80 -27.35 -11.69 17.37
C GLY A 80 -27.64 -10.56 16.37
N ASN A 81 -27.93 -9.34 16.83
CA ASN A 81 -28.06 -8.20 15.93
C ASN A 81 -26.66 -7.72 15.49
N SER A 82 -26.53 -7.30 14.24
CA SER A 82 -25.23 -6.94 13.70
C SER A 82 -25.28 -5.68 12.83
N ALA A 83 -24.13 -4.96 12.81
CA ALA A 83 -23.83 -3.86 11.92
C ALA A 83 -22.48 -4.07 11.27
N SER A 84 -22.25 -3.47 10.09
CA SER A 84 -20.97 -3.55 9.40
C SER A 84 -20.51 -2.18 8.91
N ALA A 85 -19.19 -2.04 8.79
CA ALA A 85 -18.51 -0.91 8.18
C ALA A 85 -17.38 -1.43 7.28
N THR A 86 -17.02 -0.65 6.26
CA THR A 86 -15.93 -1.00 5.35
C THR A 86 -14.75 -0.06 5.53
N GLN A 87 -13.56 -0.61 5.33
CA GLN A 87 -12.28 0.10 5.31
C GLN A 87 -11.55 -0.27 4.01
N THR A 88 -11.04 0.73 3.30
CA THR A 88 -10.19 0.49 2.13
C THR A 88 -8.73 0.52 2.56
N ILE A 89 -8.01 -0.53 2.22
CA ILE A 89 -6.55 -0.63 2.36
C ILE A 89 -5.96 -0.52 0.97
N THR A 90 -5.18 0.52 0.72
CA THR A 90 -4.52 0.77 -0.57
C THR A 90 -3.04 0.52 -0.44
N VAL A 91 -2.49 -0.45 -1.18
CA VAL A 91 -1.05 -0.69 -1.27
C VAL A 91 -0.54 -0.03 -2.54
N VAL A 92 0.37 0.93 -2.41
CA VAL A 92 0.94 1.74 -3.49
C VAL A 92 2.46 1.59 -3.54
N ASP A 93 3.05 1.82 -4.70
CA ASP A 93 4.49 1.96 -4.83
C ASP A 93 4.87 3.44 -4.86
N THR A 94 5.71 3.83 -3.92
CA THR A 94 6.30 5.18 -3.82
C THR A 94 7.82 5.12 -3.76
N THR A 95 8.41 3.96 -4.07
CA THR A 95 9.85 3.72 -3.99
C THR A 95 10.47 3.87 -5.37
N ALA A 96 11.43 4.76 -5.49
CA ALA A 96 12.14 4.93 -6.76
C ALA A 96 13.11 3.76 -7.03
N PRO A 97 13.32 3.40 -8.31
CA PRO A 97 14.32 2.41 -8.70
C PRO A 97 15.72 2.77 -8.21
N VAL A 98 16.53 1.77 -7.90
CA VAL A 98 17.95 1.94 -7.61
C VAL A 98 18.74 1.81 -8.91
N ILE A 99 19.40 2.88 -9.33
CA ILE A 99 20.23 2.91 -10.54
C ILE A 99 21.71 2.87 -10.20
N THR A 100 22.45 2.02 -10.90
CA THR A 100 23.90 1.94 -10.85
C THR A 100 24.44 2.36 -12.22
N PRO A 101 25.13 3.52 -12.32
CA PRO A 101 25.67 4.01 -13.58
C PRO A 101 26.87 3.15 -14.03
N PRO A 102 27.29 3.23 -15.29
CA PRO A 102 28.56 2.70 -15.74
C PRO A 102 29.74 3.38 -15.00
N GLN A 103 30.90 2.78 -15.08
CA GLN A 103 32.12 3.39 -14.51
C GLN A 103 32.45 4.69 -15.24
N ASN A 104 33.11 5.62 -14.53
CA ASN A 104 33.68 6.80 -15.14
C ASN A 104 34.70 6.41 -16.22
N ILE A 105 34.80 7.20 -17.28
CA ILE A 105 35.68 6.97 -18.40
C ILE A 105 36.71 8.08 -18.47
N ILE A 106 37.96 7.73 -18.67
CA ILE A 106 39.04 8.64 -19.01
C ILE A 106 39.58 8.21 -20.38
N VAL A 107 39.60 9.12 -21.34
CA VAL A 107 40.01 8.85 -22.71
C VAL A 107 40.93 9.95 -23.25
N ASP A 108 41.97 9.55 -24.00
CA ASP A 108 42.80 10.52 -24.71
C ASP A 108 42.03 11.06 -25.92
N ALA A 109 41.88 12.37 -25.98
CA ALA A 109 41.19 13.03 -27.08
C ALA A 109 42.01 12.99 -28.36
N GLU A 110 41.40 12.51 -29.44
CA GLU A 110 42.00 12.57 -30.79
C GLU A 110 41.67 13.85 -31.53
N ASN A 111 40.56 14.50 -31.13
CA ASN A 111 40.03 15.75 -31.70
C ASN A 111 39.39 16.59 -30.62
N THR A 112 38.91 17.80 -30.98
CA THR A 112 38.15 18.68 -30.07
C THR A 112 36.83 18.09 -29.64
N GLU A 113 36.27 17.11 -30.36
CA GLU A 113 35.09 16.34 -30.06
C GLU A 113 35.36 14.87 -30.30
N THR A 114 35.03 14.01 -29.34
CA THR A 114 35.31 12.58 -29.38
C THR A 114 33.98 11.79 -29.33
N PHE A 115 33.79 10.81 -30.24
CA PHE A 115 32.72 9.82 -30.14
C PHE A 115 33.13 8.73 -29.16
N LEU A 116 32.21 8.40 -28.25
CA LEU A 116 32.49 7.42 -27.20
C LEU A 116 31.25 6.61 -26.84
N GLU A 117 31.44 5.30 -26.65
CA GLU A 117 30.45 4.42 -26.06
C GLU A 117 30.56 4.50 -24.52
N ILE A 118 29.52 5.03 -23.88
CA ILE A 118 29.53 5.29 -22.44
C ILE A 118 29.09 4.11 -21.58
N GLY A 119 28.73 2.99 -22.22
CA GLY A 119 28.23 1.80 -21.53
C GLY A 119 26.74 1.83 -21.25
N SER A 120 26.30 1.00 -20.32
CA SER A 120 24.88 0.89 -19.92
C SER A 120 24.77 0.87 -18.40
N ALA A 121 23.81 1.61 -17.87
CA ALA A 121 23.47 1.56 -16.45
C ALA A 121 22.67 0.29 -16.13
N SER A 122 22.75 -0.19 -14.90
CA SER A 122 21.88 -1.23 -14.36
C SER A 122 20.87 -0.64 -13.40
N ILE A 123 19.72 -1.32 -13.25
CA ILE A 123 18.58 -0.81 -12.51
C ILE A 123 17.91 -1.96 -11.75
N ILE A 124 17.45 -1.69 -10.54
CA ILE A 124 16.70 -2.63 -9.71
C ILE A 124 15.55 -1.89 -9.07
N ASP A 125 14.36 -2.47 -9.14
CA ASP A 125 13.20 -2.02 -8.39
C ASP A 125 12.49 -3.22 -7.75
N ILE A 126 11.84 -2.99 -6.58
CA ILE A 126 11.17 -4.06 -5.84
C ILE A 126 9.84 -4.44 -6.50
N ILE A 127 9.15 -3.46 -7.08
CA ILE A 127 7.79 -3.59 -7.59
C ILE A 127 7.76 -3.65 -9.12
N ASP A 128 8.59 -2.85 -9.79
CA ASP A 128 8.68 -2.83 -11.25
C ASP A 128 9.84 -3.68 -11.75
N ASP A 129 9.55 -4.69 -12.59
CA ASP A 129 10.58 -5.55 -13.19
C ASP A 129 11.29 -4.89 -14.37
N ASN A 130 10.71 -3.82 -14.92
CA ASN A 130 11.18 -3.19 -16.15
C ASN A 130 11.14 -1.65 -16.07
N PRO A 131 11.81 -1.03 -15.07
CA PRO A 131 11.89 0.42 -15.05
C PRO A 131 12.63 0.95 -16.28
N ILE A 132 12.35 2.17 -16.67
CA ILE A 132 12.94 2.80 -17.86
C ILE A 132 14.22 3.52 -17.45
N ILE A 133 15.31 3.34 -18.22
CA ILE A 133 16.56 4.09 -18.10
C ILE A 133 16.69 5.08 -19.25
N THR A 134 17.06 6.30 -18.93
CA THR A 134 17.42 7.35 -19.88
C THR A 134 18.74 8.01 -19.45
N ASN A 135 19.42 8.71 -20.36
CA ASN A 135 20.56 9.56 -20.04
C ASN A 135 20.55 10.81 -20.90
N ASP A 136 21.33 11.81 -20.48
CA ASP A 136 21.49 13.10 -21.16
C ASP A 136 22.84 13.23 -21.89
N ALA A 137 23.51 12.09 -22.18
CA ALA A 137 24.81 12.09 -22.86
C ALA A 137 24.72 12.80 -24.21
N PRO A 138 25.68 13.67 -24.52
CA PRO A 138 25.79 14.27 -25.85
C PRO A 138 26.22 13.23 -26.89
N THR A 139 26.02 13.49 -28.16
CA THR A 139 26.50 12.63 -29.25
C THR A 139 28.00 12.62 -29.39
N THR A 140 28.68 13.69 -29.00
CA THR A 140 30.15 13.85 -28.96
C THR A 140 30.56 14.53 -27.67
N PHE A 141 31.71 14.17 -27.14
CA PHE A 141 32.24 14.69 -25.90
C PHE A 141 33.33 15.72 -26.18
N PRO A 142 33.21 16.97 -25.65
CA PRO A 142 34.24 18.01 -25.77
C PRO A 142 35.44 17.70 -24.86
N LEU A 143 36.54 18.43 -25.06
CA LEU A 143 37.68 18.39 -24.15
C LEU A 143 37.27 18.83 -22.73
N GLY A 144 37.77 18.09 -21.73
CA GLY A 144 37.46 18.31 -20.31
C GLY A 144 36.34 17.40 -19.82
N ASP A 145 35.90 17.63 -18.59
CA ASP A 145 34.95 16.76 -17.94
C ASP A 145 33.50 17.01 -18.43
N THR A 146 32.83 15.94 -18.81
CA THR A 146 31.38 15.92 -19.09
C THR A 146 30.72 15.01 -18.05
N ILE A 147 29.68 15.55 -17.37
CA ILE A 147 28.87 14.77 -16.45
C ILE A 147 27.62 14.29 -17.19
N VAL A 148 27.45 12.98 -17.24
CA VAL A 148 26.26 12.32 -17.79
C VAL A 148 25.36 11.93 -16.65
N THR A 149 24.08 12.37 -16.71
CA THR A 149 23.03 11.99 -15.76
C THR A 149 22.26 10.79 -16.30
N TRP A 150 22.29 9.70 -15.56
CA TRP A 150 21.47 8.53 -15.81
C TRP A 150 20.24 8.59 -14.94
N THR A 151 19.04 8.53 -15.54
CA THR A 151 17.77 8.58 -14.82
C THR A 151 17.03 7.27 -14.99
N ALA A 152 16.55 6.72 -13.87
CA ALA A 152 15.67 5.55 -13.83
C ALA A 152 14.28 5.98 -13.38
N THR A 153 13.25 5.48 -14.06
CA THR A 153 11.85 5.77 -13.73
C THR A 153 11.04 4.48 -13.81
N ASP A 154 10.27 4.18 -12.75
CA ASP A 154 9.35 3.05 -12.72
C ASP A 154 8.03 3.37 -13.44
N ARG A 155 7.17 2.36 -13.57
CA ARG A 155 5.83 2.50 -14.19
C ARG A 155 4.86 3.37 -13.37
N PHE A 156 5.17 3.65 -12.08
CA PHE A 156 4.36 4.49 -11.20
C PHE A 156 4.82 5.94 -11.15
N GLY A 157 5.94 6.24 -11.84
CA GLY A 157 6.50 7.58 -11.95
C GLY A 157 7.51 7.93 -10.86
N ASN A 158 7.91 6.97 -10.00
CA ASN A 158 8.99 7.22 -9.06
C ASN A 158 10.33 7.20 -9.81
N SER A 159 11.21 8.17 -9.54
CA SER A 159 12.45 8.37 -10.29
C SER A 159 13.65 8.55 -9.38
N SER A 160 14.78 8.04 -9.82
CA SER A 160 16.10 8.28 -9.25
C SER A 160 17.11 8.62 -10.33
N PHE A 161 18.27 9.16 -9.95
CA PHE A 161 19.34 9.41 -10.89
C PHE A 161 20.69 9.07 -10.29
N SER A 162 21.67 8.89 -11.17
CA SER A 162 23.08 8.73 -10.82
C SER A 162 23.97 9.33 -11.90
N LEU A 163 25.21 9.66 -11.55
CA LEU A 163 26.13 10.40 -12.39
C LEU A 163 27.28 9.53 -12.87
N GLN A 164 27.70 9.75 -14.12
CA GLN A 164 28.93 9.21 -14.72
C GLN A 164 29.76 10.39 -15.21
N THR A 165 31.06 10.38 -14.94
CA THR A 165 32.01 11.38 -15.44
C THR A 165 32.79 10.82 -16.60
N ILE A 166 32.88 11.60 -17.68
CA ILE A 166 33.71 11.35 -18.87
C ILE A 166 34.78 12.46 -18.92
N SER A 167 36.03 12.09 -18.87
CA SER A 167 37.21 13.02 -18.85
C SER A 167 38.13 12.79 -20.00
#